data_5accce0bb0fd8cbc6d456b72ae85b2c7
#
_entry.id   5accce0bb0fd8cbc6d456b72ae85b2c7
#
_cell.length_a   1.000
_cell.length_b   1.000
_cell.length_c   1.000
_cell.angle_alpha   90.00
_cell.angle_beta   90.00
_cell.angle_gamma   90.00
#
_symmetry.space_group_name_H-M   'P 1'
#
loop_
_entity.id
_entity.type
_entity.pdbx_description
1 polymer ?
#
loop_
_entity_poly.entity_id
_entity_poly.type
_entity_poly.pdbx_seq_one_letter_code
_entity_poly.pdbx_strand_id
1 'polypeptide(L)'
;MGSIASGVFRYYRLPLNFDELVVVTDRFHLKPLLPLLKGDGQYYVLALSQQDVRFLECTRSSVREIELEDVPKTLDETLQYDDTSKDGQRRMSTPKGGTNNSFQHAGSFHGQGSPDQDKFQRDMEQHFFAIDRGLHKYLRNKRAPLVLAGVEHIFPGYREANSYQHLVDEGIAGNPELLKPEELQAKAWEIVEPLFLQEQQEAIEHYKELAGATERTSTDIKEVVLAAYYGQVEQLFVAVGVQQWGIFNPSVNTPTVDLHSEPELGDEDLLDAAAIHTLLNGGTVYAVEPEKVPDNAPLAAVFRYVVEQ
;
A
#
# COMPACT_ATOMS: atom_id res chain seq x y z
N MET A 1 0.64 -25.05 7.12
CA MET A 1 -0.76 -25.05 7.55
C MET A 1 -1.47 -26.25 6.97
N GLY A 2 -2.22 -26.98 7.76
CA GLY A 2 -2.96 -28.18 7.32
C GLY A 2 -4.30 -28.30 8.01
N SER A 3 -5.32 -28.78 7.32
CA SER A 3 -6.62 -29.12 7.89
C SER A 3 -6.97 -30.55 7.52
N ILE A 4 -7.15 -31.39 8.54
CA ILE A 4 -7.51 -32.79 8.37
C ILE A 4 -8.94 -32.90 7.83
N ALA A 5 -9.85 -32.06 8.31
CA ALA A 5 -11.27 -32.11 7.95
C ALA A 5 -11.51 -31.71 6.47
N SER A 6 -10.77 -30.76 5.95
CA SER A 6 -10.89 -30.26 4.56
C SER A 6 -9.85 -30.86 3.61
N GLY A 7 -8.91 -31.68 4.09
CA GLY A 7 -7.84 -32.24 3.29
C GLY A 7 -6.84 -31.21 2.74
N VAL A 8 -6.82 -30.02 3.31
CA VAL A 8 -5.94 -28.93 2.87
C VAL A 8 -4.59 -29.08 3.56
N PHE A 9 -3.53 -29.10 2.78
CA PHE A 9 -2.15 -28.94 3.25
C PHE A 9 -1.43 -27.93 2.38
N ARG A 10 -0.96 -26.83 2.99
CA ARG A 10 -0.19 -25.81 2.30
C ARG A 10 1.02 -25.41 3.14
N TYR A 11 2.14 -25.22 2.49
CA TYR A 11 3.33 -24.64 3.09
C TYR A 11 3.75 -23.41 2.29
N TYR A 12 4.32 -22.45 3.01
CA TYR A 12 4.82 -21.21 2.44
C TYR A 12 6.24 -20.97 2.96
N ARG A 13 7.11 -20.51 2.09
CA ARG A 13 8.41 -19.96 2.50
C ARG A 13 8.24 -18.45 2.59
N LEU A 14 8.54 -17.90 3.75
CA LEU A 14 8.34 -16.50 4.04
C LEU A 14 9.71 -15.87 4.39
N PRO A 15 9.92 -14.59 4.09
CA PRO A 15 11.19 -13.90 4.34
C PRO A 15 11.37 -13.47 5.81
N LEU A 16 10.54 -13.97 6.72
CA LEU A 16 10.61 -13.72 8.15
C LEU A 16 11.11 -14.95 8.90
N ASN A 17 11.84 -14.71 9.99
CA ASN A 17 12.16 -15.73 10.95
C ASN A 17 10.99 -15.88 11.92
N PHE A 18 10.55 -17.11 12.13
CA PHE A 18 9.48 -17.46 13.06
C PHE A 18 10.04 -18.38 14.13
N ASP A 19 9.58 -18.19 15.36
CA ASP A 19 9.77 -19.19 16.39
C ASP A 19 8.95 -20.45 16.05
N GLU A 20 9.46 -21.60 16.44
CA GLU A 20 8.79 -22.87 16.19
C GLU A 20 7.49 -22.92 17.03
N LEU A 21 6.35 -22.96 16.36
CA LEU A 21 5.04 -23.00 16.99
C LEU A 21 4.14 -24.01 16.28
N VAL A 22 3.54 -24.92 17.06
CA VAL A 22 2.51 -25.85 16.58
C VAL A 22 1.21 -25.54 17.32
N VAL A 23 0.19 -25.15 16.58
CA VAL A 23 -1.15 -24.88 17.11
C VAL A 23 -2.13 -25.87 16.49
N VAL A 24 -2.91 -26.54 17.32
CA VAL A 24 -3.97 -27.49 16.89
C VAL A 24 -5.31 -26.88 17.33
N THR A 25 -6.03 -26.30 16.40
CA THR A 25 -7.30 -25.61 16.62
C THR A 25 -8.21 -25.80 15.41
N ASP A 26 -9.43 -25.36 15.47
CA ASP A 26 -10.40 -25.38 14.37
C ASP A 26 -10.17 -24.28 13.32
N ARG A 27 -9.24 -23.35 13.57
CA ARG A 27 -8.87 -22.23 12.68
C ARG A 27 -7.37 -22.21 12.37
N PHE A 28 -7.00 -21.50 11.31
CA PHE A 28 -5.60 -21.24 11.03
C PHE A 28 -5.08 -20.08 11.90
N HIS A 29 -3.97 -20.30 12.58
CA HIS A 29 -3.27 -19.27 13.35
C HIS A 29 -2.52 -18.31 12.40
N LEU A 30 -2.96 -17.06 12.28
CA LEU A 30 -2.46 -16.09 11.30
C LEU A 30 -1.63 -14.98 11.94
N LYS A 31 -1.65 -14.80 13.25
CA LYS A 31 -0.94 -13.71 13.93
C LYS A 31 0.54 -13.58 13.54
N PRO A 32 1.33 -14.65 13.42
CA PRO A 32 2.72 -14.55 12.96
C PRO A 32 2.86 -13.99 11.54
N LEU A 33 1.78 -14.02 10.73
CA LEU A 33 1.73 -13.49 9.39
C LEU A 33 1.22 -12.05 9.32
N LEU A 34 0.68 -11.51 10.41
CA LEU A 34 0.14 -10.15 10.45
C LEU A 34 1.17 -9.08 10.10
N PRO A 35 2.46 -9.18 10.50
CA PRO A 35 3.49 -8.27 10.05
C PRO A 35 3.62 -8.22 8.51
N LEU A 36 3.39 -9.36 7.82
CA LEU A 36 3.40 -9.43 6.35
C LEU A 36 2.12 -8.86 5.73
N LEU A 37 1.00 -8.84 6.45
CA LEU A 37 -0.28 -8.38 5.91
C LEU A 37 -0.46 -6.86 6.02
N LYS A 38 0.07 -6.22 7.06
CA LYS A 38 -0.04 -4.77 7.29
C LYS A 38 1.24 -4.11 7.84
N GLY A 39 2.12 -4.85 8.50
CA GLY A 39 3.39 -4.35 9.01
C GLY A 39 4.54 -4.43 8.01
N ASP A 40 4.36 -5.15 6.91
CA ASP A 40 5.34 -5.26 5.82
C ASP A 40 5.27 -4.06 4.85
N GLY A 41 4.41 -3.07 5.16
CA GLY A 41 4.34 -1.78 4.46
C GLY A 41 4.21 -1.93 2.94
N GLN A 42 2.98 -2.03 2.41
CA GLN A 42 2.80 -2.01 0.96
C GLN A 42 3.11 -0.62 0.39
N TYR A 43 3.96 -0.58 -0.62
CA TYR A 43 4.27 0.63 -1.38
C TYR A 43 4.54 0.30 -2.84
N TYR A 44 4.63 1.32 -3.67
CA TYR A 44 4.90 1.18 -5.08
C TYR A 44 6.18 1.91 -5.47
N VAL A 45 6.88 1.38 -6.46
CA VAL A 45 7.99 2.07 -7.11
C VAL A 45 7.67 2.23 -8.59
N LEU A 46 7.74 3.46 -9.07
CA LEU A 46 7.66 3.78 -10.49
C LEU A 46 9.05 4.16 -10.97
N ALA A 47 9.66 3.25 -11.70
CA ALA A 47 10.97 3.45 -12.30
C ALA A 47 10.83 3.99 -13.72
N LEU A 48 11.32 5.21 -13.94
CA LEU A 48 11.17 5.96 -15.18
C LEU A 48 12.53 6.15 -15.85
N SER A 49 12.63 5.71 -17.09
CA SER A 49 13.69 6.09 -18.02
C SER A 49 13.09 6.51 -19.37
N GLN A 50 13.92 6.93 -20.30
CA GLN A 50 13.45 7.26 -21.66
C GLN A 50 13.07 6.01 -22.47
N GLN A 51 13.60 4.85 -22.09
CA GLN A 51 13.47 3.60 -22.84
C GLN A 51 12.66 2.54 -22.12
N ASP A 52 12.34 2.75 -20.82
CA ASP A 52 11.61 1.76 -20.05
C ASP A 52 10.82 2.41 -18.90
N VAL A 53 9.62 1.90 -18.69
CA VAL A 53 8.74 2.25 -17.57
C VAL A 53 8.41 0.97 -16.83
N ARG A 54 8.87 0.88 -15.58
CA ARG A 54 8.63 -0.28 -14.72
C ARG A 54 7.81 0.14 -13.51
N PHE A 55 6.83 -0.68 -13.17
CA PHE A 55 5.99 -0.47 -12.00
C PHE A 55 6.09 -1.67 -11.07
N LEU A 56 6.55 -1.42 -9.86
CA LEU A 56 6.81 -2.46 -8.87
C LEU A 56 5.83 -2.31 -7.70
N GLU A 57 5.22 -3.41 -7.30
CA GLU A 57 4.51 -3.54 -6.04
C GLU A 57 5.49 -4.14 -5.03
N CYS A 58 5.74 -3.42 -3.97
CA CYS A 58 6.75 -3.72 -2.99
C CYS A 58 6.16 -3.84 -1.59
N THR A 59 6.84 -4.65 -0.78
CA THR A 59 6.72 -4.63 0.67
C THR A 59 8.13 -4.56 1.26
N ARG A 60 8.26 -4.50 2.58
CA ARG A 60 9.56 -4.56 3.24
C ARG A 60 10.41 -5.76 2.78
N SER A 61 9.78 -6.89 2.50
CA SER A 61 10.45 -8.17 2.27
C SER A 61 10.25 -8.75 0.88
N SER A 62 9.42 -8.15 0.05
CA SER A 62 9.10 -8.70 -1.27
C SER A 62 8.93 -7.61 -2.34
N VAL A 63 9.20 -7.97 -3.58
CA VAL A 63 8.98 -7.13 -4.74
C VAL A 63 8.35 -7.94 -5.86
N ARG A 64 7.39 -7.34 -6.54
CA ARG A 64 6.75 -7.90 -7.72
C ARG A 64 6.62 -6.82 -8.79
N GLU A 65 7.17 -7.07 -9.96
CA GLU A 65 6.95 -6.21 -11.12
C GLU A 65 5.55 -6.46 -11.70
N ILE A 66 4.80 -5.38 -11.91
CA ILE A 66 3.45 -5.39 -12.46
C ILE A 66 3.56 -5.07 -13.95
N GLU A 67 3.06 -5.96 -14.78
CA GLU A 67 2.99 -5.72 -16.20
C GLU A 67 1.91 -4.68 -16.52
N LEU A 68 2.33 -3.60 -17.18
CA LEU A 68 1.47 -2.46 -17.52
C LEU A 68 0.96 -2.64 -18.96
N GLU A 69 -0.34 -2.86 -19.13
CA GLU A 69 -0.94 -3.07 -20.46
C GLU A 69 -1.21 -1.78 -21.24
N ASP A 70 -1.57 -0.70 -20.52
CA ASP A 70 -2.02 0.57 -21.15
C ASP A 70 -1.06 1.74 -20.86
N VAL A 71 0.17 1.45 -20.50
CA VAL A 71 1.22 2.43 -20.25
C VAL A 71 2.28 2.32 -21.33
N PRO A 72 2.60 3.41 -22.04
CA PRO A 72 3.68 3.38 -23.01
C PRO A 72 5.01 3.14 -22.29
N LYS A 73 5.76 2.16 -22.75
CA LYS A 73 7.06 1.81 -22.14
C LYS A 73 8.17 2.76 -22.53
N THR A 74 8.04 3.40 -23.69
CA THR A 74 9.06 4.31 -24.22
C THR A 74 8.46 5.63 -24.63
N LEU A 75 9.30 6.66 -24.68
CA LEU A 75 8.91 7.97 -25.21
C LEU A 75 8.45 7.84 -26.68
N ASP A 76 9.13 7.04 -27.48
CA ASP A 76 8.79 6.81 -28.88
C ASP A 76 7.41 6.18 -29.08
N GLU A 77 7.00 5.26 -28.21
CA GLU A 77 5.64 4.69 -28.22
C GLU A 77 4.57 5.77 -27.97
N THR A 78 4.82 6.66 -27.03
CA THR A 78 3.89 7.78 -26.75
C THR A 78 3.70 8.65 -27.96
N LEU A 79 4.78 9.02 -28.64
CA LEU A 79 4.74 9.91 -29.81
C LEU A 79 4.08 9.25 -31.02
N GLN A 80 4.28 7.94 -31.24
CA GLN A 80 3.59 7.18 -32.31
C GLN A 80 2.08 7.08 -32.07
N TYR A 81 1.65 6.94 -30.81
CA TYR A 81 0.23 6.90 -30.45
C TYR A 81 -0.48 8.22 -30.75
N ASP A 82 0.22 9.32 -30.53
CA ASP A 82 -0.32 10.68 -30.75
C ASP A 82 -0.39 11.05 -32.24
N ASP A 83 0.55 10.61 -33.05
CA ASP A 83 0.52 10.81 -34.49
C ASP A 83 -0.61 10.03 -35.18
N THR A 84 -0.86 8.79 -34.75
CA THR A 84 -1.99 7.99 -35.24
C THR A 84 -3.34 8.56 -34.84
N SER A 85 -3.46 9.15 -33.68
CA SER A 85 -4.70 9.81 -33.22
C SER A 85 -4.96 11.13 -33.97
N LYS A 86 -3.94 11.90 -34.28
CA LYS A 86 -4.04 13.14 -35.09
C LYS A 86 -4.38 12.87 -36.55
N ASP A 87 -3.87 11.81 -37.16
CA ASP A 87 -4.21 11.38 -38.51
C ASP A 87 -5.65 10.86 -38.63
N GLY A 88 -6.17 10.21 -37.57
CA GLY A 88 -7.58 9.81 -37.50
C GLY A 88 -8.54 11.00 -37.48
N GLN A 89 -8.19 12.08 -36.80
CA GLN A 89 -9.00 13.32 -36.78
C GLN A 89 -8.88 14.16 -38.07
N ARG A 90 -7.75 14.15 -38.75
CA ARG A 90 -7.61 14.87 -40.03
C ARG A 90 -8.41 14.27 -41.17
N ARG A 91 -8.71 12.99 -41.15
CA ARG A 91 -9.54 12.29 -42.16
C ARG A 91 -11.03 12.61 -42.05
N MET A 92 -11.50 13.27 -40.98
CA MET A 92 -12.91 13.65 -40.82
C MET A 92 -13.20 15.12 -41.19
N SER A 93 -12.21 15.95 -41.47
CA SER A 93 -12.41 17.31 -41.92
C SER A 93 -12.22 17.43 -43.44
N THR A 94 -13.29 17.39 -44.17
CA THR A 94 -13.31 17.68 -45.64
C THR A 94 -13.00 19.14 -45.83
N PRO A 95 -11.97 19.50 -46.62
CA PRO A 95 -11.73 20.90 -46.96
C PRO A 95 -12.62 21.35 -48.10
N LYS A 96 -13.55 22.22 -47.85
CA LYS A 96 -14.22 22.97 -48.90
C LYS A 96 -13.53 24.33 -49.04
N GLY A 97 -12.84 24.45 -50.13
CA GLY A 97 -12.22 25.51 -50.82
C GLY A 97 -12.21 26.95 -50.33
N GLY A 98 -11.12 27.66 -50.64
CA GLY A 98 -11.14 29.12 -50.80
C GLY A 98 -9.82 29.81 -50.53
N THR A 99 -9.06 30.09 -51.61
CA THR A 99 -8.24 31.27 -51.93
C THR A 99 -7.27 31.86 -50.91
N ASN A 100 -6.01 31.86 -51.34
CA ASN A 100 -4.93 32.84 -51.16
C ASN A 100 -5.19 34.03 -50.23
N ASN A 101 -4.34 34.20 -49.22
CA ASN A 101 -3.57 35.43 -49.02
C ASN A 101 -2.34 35.18 -48.12
N SER A 102 -1.19 35.39 -48.72
CA SER A 102 0.10 35.53 -48.07
C SER A 102 0.13 36.84 -47.27
N PHE A 103 0.34 36.75 -45.97
CA PHE A 103 0.96 37.82 -45.19
C PHE A 103 2.02 37.22 -44.26
N GLN A 104 3.25 37.45 -44.65
CA GLN A 104 4.42 37.34 -43.80
C GLN A 104 4.28 38.31 -42.65
N HIS A 105 4.24 37.78 -41.42
CA HIS A 105 4.67 38.54 -40.26
C HIS A 105 5.71 37.70 -39.55
N ALA A 106 6.96 38.08 -39.74
CA ALA A 106 8.07 37.68 -38.91
C ALA A 106 7.86 38.29 -37.53
N GLY A 107 7.26 37.51 -36.66
CA GLY A 107 7.29 37.76 -35.22
C GLY A 107 8.54 37.08 -34.66
N SER A 108 9.56 37.89 -34.34
CA SER A 108 10.75 37.40 -33.66
C SER A 108 10.34 37.00 -32.23
N PHE A 109 10.21 35.71 -32.00
CA PHE A 109 10.15 35.14 -30.65
C PHE A 109 11.59 35.04 -30.14
N HIS A 110 11.95 35.88 -29.18
CA HIS A 110 13.11 35.68 -28.34
C HIS A 110 12.71 34.71 -27.21
N GLY A 111 12.65 33.40 -27.50
CA GLY A 111 12.65 32.36 -26.51
C GLY A 111 14.09 31.99 -26.19
N GLN A 112 14.50 32.08 -24.93
CA GLN A 112 15.80 31.63 -24.42
C GLN A 112 15.85 30.11 -24.28
N GLY A 113 15.37 29.34 -25.25
CA GLY A 113 15.46 27.88 -25.33
C GLY A 113 15.79 27.49 -26.77
N SER A 114 16.60 26.45 -26.95
CA SER A 114 16.74 25.81 -28.24
C SER A 114 15.40 25.19 -28.65
N PRO A 115 14.89 25.37 -29.88
CA PRO A 115 13.64 24.75 -30.34
C PRO A 115 13.57 23.23 -30.12
N ASP A 116 14.71 22.56 -30.09
CA ASP A 116 14.81 21.12 -29.83
C ASP A 116 14.64 20.79 -28.36
N GLN A 117 15.08 21.65 -27.44
CA GLN A 117 14.87 21.47 -26.00
C GLN A 117 13.40 21.67 -25.62
N ASP A 118 12.75 22.69 -26.15
CA ASP A 118 11.33 22.96 -25.91
C ASP A 118 10.42 21.86 -26.50
N LYS A 119 10.86 21.23 -27.59
CA LYS A 119 10.18 20.07 -28.15
C LYS A 119 10.32 18.86 -27.24
N PHE A 120 11.55 18.53 -26.86
CA PHE A 120 11.85 17.39 -25.98
C PHE A 120 11.11 17.48 -24.64
N GLN A 121 11.06 18.67 -24.05
CA GLN A 121 10.34 18.88 -22.79
C GLN A 121 8.84 18.61 -22.94
N ARG A 122 8.21 19.08 -24.01
CA ARG A 122 6.79 18.81 -24.30
C ARG A 122 6.52 17.34 -24.57
N ASP A 123 7.41 16.66 -25.27
CA ASP A 123 7.31 15.23 -25.56
C ASP A 123 7.39 14.42 -24.27
N MET A 124 8.28 14.80 -23.34
CA MET A 124 8.40 14.20 -22.00
C MET A 124 7.15 14.46 -21.15
N GLU A 125 6.60 15.66 -21.16
CA GLU A 125 5.35 15.99 -20.45
C GLU A 125 4.19 15.11 -20.95
N GLN A 126 4.04 14.93 -22.26
CA GLN A 126 3.04 14.04 -22.85
C GLN A 126 3.22 12.59 -22.39
N HIS A 127 4.46 12.13 -22.34
CA HIS A 127 4.80 10.79 -21.88
C HIS A 127 4.40 10.60 -20.40
N PHE A 128 4.71 11.55 -19.54
CA PHE A 128 4.33 11.49 -18.13
C PHE A 128 2.81 11.49 -17.93
N PHE A 129 2.05 12.30 -18.67
CA PHE A 129 0.58 12.23 -18.62
C PHE A 129 0.02 10.89 -19.12
N ALA A 130 0.65 10.27 -20.13
CA ALA A 130 0.23 8.96 -20.61
C ALA A 130 0.50 7.87 -19.57
N ILE A 131 1.66 7.92 -18.89
CA ILE A 131 2.01 7.03 -17.78
C ILE A 131 1.01 7.20 -16.63
N ASP A 132 0.77 8.41 -16.16
CA ASP A 132 -0.15 8.68 -15.04
C ASP A 132 -1.57 8.13 -15.33
N ARG A 133 -2.06 8.40 -16.54
CA ARG A 133 -3.37 7.90 -16.99
C ARG A 133 -3.44 6.36 -16.96
N GLY A 134 -2.40 5.69 -17.43
CA GLY A 134 -2.34 4.22 -17.43
C GLY A 134 -2.22 3.63 -16.02
N LEU A 135 -1.49 4.31 -15.12
CA LEU A 135 -1.36 3.89 -13.73
C LEU A 135 -2.63 4.11 -12.91
N HIS A 136 -3.51 5.01 -13.32
CA HIS A 136 -4.73 5.33 -12.58
C HIS A 136 -5.58 4.08 -12.25
N LYS A 137 -5.68 3.10 -13.16
CA LYS A 137 -6.42 1.85 -12.91
C LYS A 137 -5.81 0.98 -11.81
N TYR A 138 -4.48 1.02 -11.65
CA TYR A 138 -3.76 0.23 -10.64
C TYR A 138 -3.76 0.91 -9.27
N LEU A 139 -3.72 2.24 -9.27
CA LEU A 139 -3.61 3.06 -8.06
C LEU A 139 -4.96 3.55 -7.52
N ARG A 140 -6.04 3.38 -8.28
CA ARG A 140 -7.39 3.78 -7.86
C ARG A 140 -7.78 3.09 -6.55
N ASN A 141 -8.24 3.88 -5.58
CA ASN A 141 -8.61 3.44 -4.22
C ASN A 141 -7.44 2.84 -3.41
N LYS A 142 -6.20 3.03 -3.84
CA LYS A 142 -5.01 2.69 -3.05
C LYS A 142 -4.57 3.91 -2.25
N ARG A 143 -3.90 3.64 -1.10
CA ARG A 143 -3.30 4.67 -0.23
C ARG A 143 -1.83 4.42 0.03
N ALA A 144 -1.28 3.36 -0.57
CA ALA A 144 0.11 2.99 -0.38
C ALA A 144 1.05 4.03 -1.00
N PRO A 145 2.17 4.39 -0.37
CA PRO A 145 3.14 5.34 -0.91
C PRO A 145 3.64 4.93 -2.29
N LEU A 146 3.85 5.89 -3.18
CA LEU A 146 4.48 5.71 -4.48
C LEU A 146 5.82 6.44 -4.49
N VAL A 147 6.91 5.73 -4.73
CA VAL A 147 8.27 6.28 -4.84
C VAL A 147 8.68 6.34 -6.31
N LEU A 148 9.21 7.48 -6.74
CA LEU A 148 9.82 7.61 -8.06
C LEU A 148 11.26 7.09 -8.05
N ALA A 149 11.65 6.41 -9.12
CA ALA A 149 13.04 6.10 -9.40
C ALA A 149 13.41 6.59 -10.81
N GLY A 150 14.48 7.33 -10.94
CA GLY A 150 14.86 7.92 -12.23
C GLY A 150 15.96 8.96 -12.08
N VAL A 151 16.34 9.59 -13.17
CA VAL A 151 17.27 10.72 -13.13
C VAL A 151 16.58 11.95 -12.55
N GLU A 152 17.23 12.66 -11.63
CA GLU A 152 16.61 13.74 -10.82
C GLU A 152 15.86 14.79 -11.65
N HIS A 153 16.35 15.12 -12.82
CA HIS A 153 15.76 16.18 -13.64
C HIS A 153 14.37 15.85 -14.20
N ILE A 154 13.94 14.56 -14.17
CA ILE A 154 12.58 14.17 -14.62
C ILE A 154 11.56 14.24 -13.49
N PHE A 155 11.97 14.25 -12.23
CA PHE A 155 11.07 14.24 -11.09
C PHE A 155 10.09 15.43 -11.07
N PRO A 156 10.52 16.67 -11.27
CA PRO A 156 9.58 17.80 -11.32
C PRO A 156 8.50 17.63 -12.39
N GLY A 157 8.88 17.22 -13.61
CA GLY A 157 7.95 17.04 -14.71
C GLY A 157 6.93 15.91 -14.45
N TYR A 158 7.37 14.78 -13.88
CA TYR A 158 6.43 13.73 -13.51
C TYR A 158 5.50 14.16 -12.37
N ARG A 159 5.98 14.89 -11.37
CA ARG A 159 5.13 15.41 -10.28
C ARG A 159 4.03 16.33 -10.76
N GLU A 160 4.29 17.16 -11.78
CA GLU A 160 3.28 18.01 -12.41
C GLU A 160 2.21 17.20 -13.15
N ALA A 161 2.59 16.08 -13.76
CA ALA A 161 1.67 15.21 -14.48
C ALA A 161 0.91 14.23 -13.56
N ASN A 162 1.42 13.96 -12.34
CA ASN A 162 0.91 12.95 -11.43
C ASN A 162 -0.42 13.34 -10.79
N SER A 163 -1.39 12.44 -10.85
CA SER A 163 -2.69 12.58 -10.19
C SER A 163 -2.82 11.76 -8.88
N TYR A 164 -1.87 10.89 -8.58
CA TYR A 164 -1.89 10.05 -7.38
C TYR A 164 -1.46 10.82 -6.13
N GLN A 165 -2.32 10.88 -5.12
CA GLN A 165 -2.14 11.73 -3.93
C GLN A 165 -1.03 11.25 -2.97
N HIS A 166 -0.61 9.99 -3.07
CA HIS A 166 0.39 9.40 -2.17
C HIS A 166 1.76 9.23 -2.84
N LEU A 167 2.07 10.10 -3.81
CA LEU A 167 3.41 10.22 -4.35
C LEU A 167 4.34 10.83 -3.30
N VAL A 168 5.44 10.14 -2.99
CA VAL A 168 6.43 10.60 -2.00
C VAL A 168 7.33 11.67 -2.61
N ASP A 169 7.68 12.68 -1.81
CA ASP A 169 8.54 13.79 -2.26
C ASP A 169 9.98 13.34 -2.52
N GLU A 170 10.49 12.38 -1.78
CA GLU A 170 11.80 11.79 -2.00
C GLU A 170 11.73 10.70 -3.06
N GLY A 171 12.76 10.59 -3.90
CA GLY A 171 12.84 9.58 -4.95
C GLY A 171 14.24 8.99 -5.06
N ILE A 172 14.34 7.84 -5.72
CA ILE A 172 15.61 7.15 -5.99
C ILE A 172 16.27 7.78 -7.21
N ALA A 173 17.31 8.58 -6.96
CA ALA A 173 18.07 9.24 -8.01
C ALA A 173 19.01 8.27 -8.74
N GLY A 174 19.09 8.36 -10.06
CA GLY A 174 19.97 7.58 -10.91
C GLY A 174 19.25 6.88 -12.08
N ASN A 175 20.00 6.12 -12.87
CA ASN A 175 19.39 5.34 -13.96
C ASN A 175 18.78 4.04 -13.41
N PRO A 176 17.42 3.90 -13.41
CA PRO A 176 16.77 2.72 -12.84
C PRO A 176 16.91 1.47 -13.70
N GLU A 177 17.29 1.58 -14.97
CA GLU A 177 17.50 0.42 -15.85
C GLU A 177 18.66 -0.47 -15.37
N LEU A 178 19.62 0.12 -14.66
CA LEU A 178 20.78 -0.60 -14.14
C LEU A 178 20.49 -1.34 -12.82
N LEU A 179 19.32 -1.10 -12.21
CA LEU A 179 18.95 -1.65 -10.92
C LEU A 179 17.97 -2.82 -11.08
N LYS A 180 18.24 -3.88 -10.32
CA LYS A 180 17.31 -5.01 -10.21
C LYS A 180 16.08 -4.60 -9.37
N PRO A 181 14.93 -5.32 -9.53
CA PRO A 181 13.76 -5.05 -8.72
C PRO A 181 14.04 -5.03 -7.21
N GLU A 182 14.87 -5.96 -6.71
CA GLU A 182 15.22 -6.07 -5.30
C GLU A 182 16.07 -4.87 -4.80
N GLU A 183 16.91 -4.32 -5.68
CA GLU A 183 17.72 -3.14 -5.34
C GLU A 183 16.87 -1.86 -5.30
N LEU A 184 15.90 -1.74 -6.21
CA LEU A 184 14.91 -0.66 -6.21
C LEU A 184 14.03 -0.75 -4.96
N GLN A 185 13.57 -1.95 -4.61
CA GLN A 185 12.79 -2.23 -3.43
C GLN A 185 13.52 -1.81 -2.16
N ALA A 186 14.79 -2.22 -1.97
CA ALA A 186 15.58 -1.90 -0.79
C ALA A 186 15.78 -0.38 -0.63
N LYS A 187 16.13 0.33 -1.72
CA LYS A 187 16.30 1.79 -1.69
C LYS A 187 14.99 2.53 -1.42
N ALA A 188 13.89 2.08 -2.02
CA ALA A 188 12.58 2.67 -1.77
C ALA A 188 12.11 2.41 -0.34
N TRP A 189 12.46 1.26 0.24
CA TRP A 189 12.14 0.96 1.64
C TRP A 189 12.75 1.99 2.60
N GLU A 190 14.02 2.37 2.40
CA GLU A 190 14.68 3.41 3.20
C GLU A 190 13.90 4.74 3.21
N ILE A 191 13.24 5.06 2.09
CA ILE A 191 12.43 6.28 1.94
C ILE A 191 11.07 6.16 2.63
N VAL A 192 10.40 5.01 2.52
CA VAL A 192 9.02 4.84 3.01
C VAL A 192 8.94 4.32 4.44
N GLU A 193 9.96 3.65 4.97
CA GLU A 193 9.99 3.13 6.35
C GLU A 193 9.65 4.20 7.40
N PRO A 194 10.19 5.44 7.33
CA PRO A 194 9.82 6.51 8.24
C PRO A 194 8.33 6.86 8.22
N LEU A 195 7.67 6.77 7.05
CA LEU A 195 6.23 7.05 6.91
C LEU A 195 5.39 6.00 7.65
N PHE A 196 5.76 4.72 7.52
CA PHE A 196 5.07 3.64 8.24
C PHE A 196 5.30 3.70 9.75
N LEU A 197 6.50 4.06 10.18
CA LEU A 197 6.80 4.26 11.61
C LEU A 197 6.03 5.45 12.17
N GLN A 198 5.87 6.52 11.40
CA GLN A 198 5.08 7.67 11.79
C GLN A 198 3.60 7.33 11.94
N GLU A 199 3.00 6.62 10.97
CA GLU A 199 1.60 6.16 11.07
C GLU A 199 1.37 5.31 12.33
N GLN A 200 2.29 4.41 12.64
CA GLN A 200 2.22 3.60 13.85
C GLN A 200 2.31 4.46 15.11
N GLN A 201 3.22 5.45 15.12
CA GLN A 201 3.39 6.34 16.26
C GLN A 201 2.16 7.24 16.46
N GLU A 202 1.60 7.79 15.38
CA GLU A 202 0.36 8.57 15.41
C GLU A 202 -0.82 7.74 15.95
N ALA A 203 -0.92 6.48 15.56
CA ALA A 203 -1.94 5.58 16.08
C ALA A 203 -1.77 5.30 17.58
N ILE A 204 -0.53 5.16 18.08
CA ILE A 204 -0.25 5.01 19.52
C ILE A 204 -0.61 6.30 20.27
N GLU A 205 -0.29 7.47 19.74
CA GLU A 205 -0.64 8.76 20.34
C GLU A 205 -2.15 8.95 20.39
N HIS A 206 -2.84 8.61 19.31
CA HIS A 206 -4.31 8.64 19.27
C HIS A 206 -4.94 7.72 20.33
N TYR A 207 -4.41 6.52 20.50
CA TYR A 207 -4.84 5.63 21.60
C TYR A 207 -4.68 6.31 22.96
N LYS A 208 -3.51 6.90 23.24
CA LYS A 208 -3.24 7.56 24.54
C LYS A 208 -4.14 8.75 24.81
N GLU A 209 -4.45 9.53 23.79
CA GLU A 209 -5.40 10.65 23.89
C GLU A 209 -6.80 10.16 24.27
N LEU A 210 -7.27 9.08 23.63
CA LEU A 210 -8.58 8.51 23.91
C LEU A 210 -8.62 7.83 25.28
N ALA A 211 -7.58 7.11 25.68
CA ALA A 211 -7.51 6.42 26.97
C ALA A 211 -7.59 7.37 28.16
N GLY A 212 -7.08 8.61 28.00
CA GLY A 212 -7.19 9.64 29.02
C GLY A 212 -8.52 10.41 29.08
N ALA A 213 -9.33 10.33 28.02
CA ALA A 213 -10.50 11.20 27.85
C ALA A 213 -11.83 10.46 27.65
N THR A 214 -11.82 9.20 27.27
CA THR A 214 -13.03 8.47 26.86
C THR A 214 -12.96 6.99 27.23
N GLU A 215 -14.12 6.31 27.16
CA GLU A 215 -14.25 4.86 27.31
C GLU A 215 -14.12 4.12 25.94
N ARG A 216 -13.39 4.72 24.99
CA ARG A 216 -13.20 4.14 23.64
C ARG A 216 -11.93 3.32 23.49
N THR A 217 -11.27 2.98 24.58
CA THR A 217 -10.06 2.16 24.55
C THR A 217 -10.17 1.04 25.58
N SER A 218 -9.58 -0.11 25.27
CA SER A 218 -9.50 -1.21 26.20
C SER A 218 -8.25 -2.05 25.97
N THR A 219 -7.74 -2.65 27.06
CA THR A 219 -6.71 -3.69 27.08
C THR A 219 -7.27 -5.01 27.59
N ASP A 220 -8.55 -5.08 27.93
CA ASP A 220 -9.20 -6.31 28.37
C ASP A 220 -9.43 -7.22 27.16
N ILE A 221 -8.81 -8.41 27.20
CA ILE A 221 -8.84 -9.37 26.08
C ILE A 221 -10.27 -9.81 25.77
N LYS A 222 -11.09 -10.07 26.81
CA LYS A 222 -12.47 -10.53 26.62
C LYS A 222 -13.31 -9.47 25.93
N GLU A 223 -13.20 -8.23 26.38
CA GLU A 223 -13.91 -7.10 25.80
C GLU A 223 -13.46 -6.87 24.35
N VAL A 224 -12.15 -6.87 24.10
CA VAL A 224 -11.60 -6.61 22.75
C VAL A 224 -11.96 -7.71 21.77
N VAL A 225 -11.91 -8.99 22.16
CA VAL A 225 -12.32 -10.11 21.28
C VAL A 225 -13.80 -9.98 20.89
N LEU A 226 -14.67 -9.69 21.85
CA LEU A 226 -16.09 -9.48 21.59
C LEU A 226 -16.33 -8.26 20.70
N ALA A 227 -15.70 -7.12 21.00
CA ALA A 227 -15.80 -5.92 20.19
C ALA A 227 -15.28 -6.13 18.77
N ALA A 228 -14.18 -6.86 18.58
CA ALA A 228 -13.65 -7.22 17.27
C ALA A 228 -14.64 -8.08 16.48
N TYR A 229 -15.23 -9.07 17.12
CA TYR A 229 -16.26 -9.92 16.50
C TYR A 229 -17.47 -9.12 16.01
N TYR A 230 -17.92 -8.13 16.80
CA TYR A 230 -19.03 -7.24 16.42
C TYR A 230 -18.62 -6.09 15.47
N GLY A 231 -17.37 -6.00 15.06
CA GLY A 231 -16.88 -4.97 14.15
C GLY A 231 -16.76 -3.58 14.77
N GLN A 232 -16.64 -3.51 16.09
CA GLN A 232 -16.55 -2.26 16.87
C GLN A 232 -15.13 -1.73 16.99
N VAL A 233 -14.11 -2.56 16.67
CA VAL A 233 -12.71 -2.16 16.76
C VAL A 233 -12.32 -1.35 15.52
N GLU A 234 -11.78 -0.15 15.74
CA GLU A 234 -11.20 0.72 14.73
C GLU A 234 -9.72 0.41 14.52
N GLN A 235 -8.97 0.37 15.63
CA GLN A 235 -7.53 0.08 15.64
C GLN A 235 -7.22 -0.95 16.73
N LEU A 236 -6.41 -1.93 16.39
CA LEU A 236 -5.94 -2.97 17.31
C LEU A 236 -4.42 -3.04 17.29
N PHE A 237 -3.80 -2.89 18.43
CA PHE A 237 -2.39 -3.21 18.66
C PHE A 237 -2.32 -4.61 19.25
N VAL A 238 -1.48 -5.48 18.70
CA VAL A 238 -1.31 -6.86 19.18
C VAL A 238 0.17 -7.22 19.25
N ALA A 239 0.58 -7.80 20.36
CA ALA A 239 1.94 -8.25 20.61
C ALA A 239 2.31 -9.44 19.72
N VAL A 240 3.41 -9.32 18.96
CA VAL A 240 3.99 -10.45 18.22
C VAL A 240 4.76 -11.34 19.20
N GLY A 241 4.69 -12.66 19.00
CA GLY A 241 5.39 -13.63 19.85
C GLY A 241 4.73 -13.93 21.20
N VAL A 242 3.68 -13.21 21.58
CA VAL A 242 2.87 -13.47 22.79
C VAL A 242 1.59 -14.17 22.41
N GLN A 243 1.17 -15.20 23.13
CA GLN A 243 -0.08 -15.90 22.95
C GLN A 243 -0.94 -15.77 24.21
N GLN A 244 -2.25 -15.67 24.03
CA GLN A 244 -3.22 -15.80 25.09
C GLN A 244 -4.21 -16.87 24.71
N TRP A 245 -4.09 -17.99 25.38
CA TRP A 245 -4.93 -19.16 25.13
C TRP A 245 -6.32 -19.01 25.72
N GLY A 246 -7.29 -19.60 25.05
CA GLY A 246 -8.66 -19.62 25.54
C GLY A 246 -9.64 -20.06 24.46
N ILE A 247 -10.92 -19.98 24.78
CA ILE A 247 -12.02 -20.37 23.90
C ILE A 247 -12.88 -19.13 23.61
N PHE A 248 -13.03 -18.82 22.33
CA PHE A 248 -14.06 -17.90 21.87
C PHE A 248 -15.24 -18.68 21.28
N ASN A 249 -16.40 -18.58 21.91
CA ASN A 249 -17.61 -19.25 21.46
C ASN A 249 -18.60 -18.22 20.88
N PRO A 250 -18.73 -18.14 19.55
CA PRO A 250 -19.60 -17.18 18.87
C PRO A 250 -21.05 -17.65 18.84
N SER A 251 -21.67 -17.91 20.00
CA SER A 251 -23.07 -18.31 20.02
C SER A 251 -23.99 -17.16 19.58
N VAL A 252 -25.12 -17.52 18.94
CA VAL A 252 -26.05 -16.54 18.30
C VAL A 252 -26.63 -15.52 19.28
N ASN A 253 -26.74 -15.86 20.57
CA ASN A 253 -27.40 -14.98 21.54
C ASN A 253 -26.42 -14.31 22.51
N THR A 254 -25.32 -14.96 22.88
CA THR A 254 -24.36 -14.43 23.87
C THR A 254 -22.99 -15.05 23.60
N PRO A 255 -22.14 -14.42 22.82
CA PRO A 255 -20.77 -14.90 22.63
C PRO A 255 -20.01 -14.83 23.96
N THR A 256 -19.18 -15.81 24.21
CA THR A 256 -18.38 -15.90 25.44
C THR A 256 -16.90 -16.04 25.12
N VAL A 257 -16.07 -15.48 26.00
CA VAL A 257 -14.61 -15.60 25.93
C VAL A 257 -14.11 -16.13 27.27
N ASP A 258 -13.49 -17.30 27.23
CA ASP A 258 -12.87 -17.92 28.39
C ASP A 258 -11.35 -17.92 28.22
N LEU A 259 -10.63 -17.37 29.22
CA LEU A 259 -9.17 -17.25 29.22
C LEU A 259 -8.57 -18.44 29.98
N HIS A 260 -7.52 -19.03 29.40
CA HIS A 260 -6.74 -20.10 30.04
C HIS A 260 -5.30 -19.63 30.24
N SER A 261 -4.68 -20.01 31.34
CA SER A 261 -3.28 -19.71 31.66
C SER A 261 -2.30 -20.62 30.91
N GLU A 262 -2.73 -21.83 30.61
CA GLU A 262 -1.99 -22.83 29.84
C GLU A 262 -2.87 -23.35 28.71
N PRO A 263 -2.29 -23.77 27.58
CA PRO A 263 -3.06 -24.25 26.44
C PRO A 263 -3.79 -25.54 26.75
N GLU A 264 -5.09 -25.56 26.51
CA GLU A 264 -5.95 -26.73 26.65
C GLU A 264 -6.44 -27.24 25.29
N LEU A 265 -7.02 -28.42 25.26
CA LEU A 265 -7.54 -28.98 24.02
C LEU A 265 -8.76 -28.18 23.54
N GLY A 266 -8.66 -27.62 22.36
CA GLY A 266 -9.72 -26.78 21.76
C GLY A 266 -9.49 -25.27 21.91
N ASP A 267 -8.41 -24.87 22.60
CA ASP A 267 -8.04 -23.47 22.70
C ASP A 267 -7.58 -22.89 21.37
N GLU A 268 -7.85 -21.63 21.22
CA GLU A 268 -7.26 -20.77 20.18
C GLU A 268 -6.45 -19.62 20.82
N ASP A 269 -5.58 -18.98 20.05
CA ASP A 269 -4.94 -17.74 20.48
C ASP A 269 -5.94 -16.60 20.32
N LEU A 270 -6.43 -16.08 21.45
CA LEU A 270 -7.42 -14.99 21.45
C LEU A 270 -6.90 -13.67 20.90
N LEU A 271 -5.58 -13.46 20.93
CA LEU A 271 -4.97 -12.31 20.27
C LEU A 271 -5.04 -12.43 18.74
N ASP A 272 -4.85 -13.65 18.22
CA ASP A 272 -5.04 -13.95 16.80
C ASP A 272 -6.51 -13.78 16.39
N ALA A 273 -7.44 -14.30 17.19
CA ALA A 273 -8.88 -14.15 16.96
C ALA A 273 -9.30 -12.67 16.89
N ALA A 274 -8.87 -11.84 17.84
CA ALA A 274 -9.14 -10.40 17.85
C ALA A 274 -8.60 -9.73 16.59
N ALA A 275 -7.38 -10.04 16.18
CA ALA A 275 -6.75 -9.46 15.00
C ALA A 275 -7.47 -9.84 13.72
N ILE A 276 -7.83 -11.12 13.54
CA ILE A 276 -8.56 -11.60 12.37
C ILE A 276 -9.93 -10.92 12.27
N HIS A 277 -10.72 -10.91 13.37
CA HIS A 277 -12.03 -10.26 13.37
C HIS A 277 -11.95 -8.77 13.09
N THR A 278 -10.95 -8.08 13.64
CA THR A 278 -10.71 -6.66 13.35
C THR A 278 -10.45 -6.43 11.87
N LEU A 279 -9.58 -7.22 11.24
CA LEU A 279 -9.29 -7.12 9.81
C LEU A 279 -10.50 -7.42 8.93
N LEU A 280 -11.24 -8.48 9.23
CA LEU A 280 -12.43 -8.88 8.47
C LEU A 280 -13.53 -7.81 8.51
N ASN A 281 -13.62 -7.07 9.63
CA ASN A 281 -14.57 -5.98 9.81
C ASN A 281 -14.01 -4.60 9.42
N GLY A 282 -12.87 -4.55 8.69
CA GLY A 282 -12.31 -3.34 8.12
C GLY A 282 -11.62 -2.41 9.14
N GLY A 283 -11.26 -2.92 10.32
CA GLY A 283 -10.38 -2.24 11.26
C GLY A 283 -8.90 -2.38 10.88
N THR A 284 -8.07 -1.57 11.53
CA THR A 284 -6.60 -1.61 11.34
C THR A 284 -5.95 -2.40 12.46
N VAL A 285 -5.03 -3.30 12.11
CA VAL A 285 -4.25 -4.09 13.07
C VAL A 285 -2.78 -3.73 12.97
N TYR A 286 -2.18 -3.34 14.07
CA TYR A 286 -0.74 -3.10 14.24
C TYR A 286 -0.14 -4.28 15.03
N ALA A 287 0.54 -5.17 14.32
CA ALA A 287 1.29 -6.25 14.94
C ALA A 287 2.68 -5.71 15.30
N VAL A 288 2.93 -5.55 16.59
CA VAL A 288 4.11 -4.84 17.11
C VAL A 288 4.84 -5.66 18.17
N GLU A 289 6.07 -5.29 18.47
CA GLU A 289 6.81 -5.86 19.58
C GLU A 289 6.06 -5.58 20.90
N PRO A 290 6.10 -6.48 21.90
CA PRO A 290 5.33 -6.35 23.15
C PRO A 290 5.51 -4.99 23.84
N GLU A 291 6.73 -4.45 23.80
CA GLU A 291 7.08 -3.17 24.43
C GLU A 291 6.47 -1.95 23.72
N LYS A 292 6.01 -2.14 22.47
CA LYS A 292 5.36 -1.09 21.66
C LYS A 292 3.85 -1.12 21.75
N VAL A 293 3.27 -2.16 22.35
CA VAL A 293 1.82 -2.17 22.62
C VAL A 293 1.50 -1.16 23.71
N PRO A 294 0.49 -0.29 23.53
CA PRO A 294 0.05 0.63 24.57
C PRO A 294 -0.20 -0.08 25.92
N ASP A 295 0.12 0.61 27.01
CA ASP A 295 -0.02 0.13 28.39
C ASP A 295 0.77 -1.14 28.72
N ASN A 296 1.72 -1.57 27.86
CA ASN A 296 2.48 -2.83 27.96
C ASN A 296 1.55 -4.06 28.11
N ALA A 297 0.37 -4.00 27.52
CA ALA A 297 -0.59 -5.08 27.51
C ALA A 297 -0.29 -6.06 26.33
N PRO A 298 -0.82 -7.29 26.33
CA PRO A 298 -0.68 -8.19 25.19
C PRO A 298 -1.46 -7.74 23.96
N LEU A 299 -2.51 -6.92 24.16
CA LEU A 299 -3.23 -6.18 23.13
C LEU A 299 -3.77 -4.86 23.68
N ALA A 300 -4.07 -3.91 22.77
CA ALA A 300 -4.77 -2.67 23.09
C ALA A 300 -5.64 -2.28 21.88
N ALA A 301 -6.86 -1.85 22.13
CA ALA A 301 -7.83 -1.52 21.09
C ALA A 301 -8.37 -0.10 21.22
N VAL A 302 -8.64 0.53 20.08
CA VAL A 302 -9.47 1.74 19.95
C VAL A 302 -10.79 1.31 19.32
N PHE A 303 -11.90 1.67 19.97
CA PHE A 303 -13.25 1.40 19.49
C PHE A 303 -13.77 2.54 18.63
N ARG A 304 -14.60 2.22 17.63
CA ARG A 304 -15.28 3.19 16.77
C ARG A 304 -16.24 4.10 17.55
N TYR A 305 -16.83 3.56 18.62
CA TYR A 305 -17.77 4.21 19.54
C TYR A 305 -17.65 3.59 20.92
N VAL A 306 -18.22 4.22 21.93
CA VAL A 306 -18.27 3.67 23.28
C VAL A 306 -19.05 2.36 23.26
N VAL A 307 -18.47 1.31 23.79
CA VAL A 307 -19.11 -0.01 23.89
C VAL A 307 -19.96 0.02 25.17
N GLU A 308 -21.28 0.04 25.04
CA GLU A 308 -22.18 -0.16 26.19
C GLU A 308 -22.06 -1.61 26.68
N GLN A 309 -21.74 -1.76 27.96
CA GLN A 309 -21.58 -3.09 28.61
C GLN A 309 -22.93 -3.77 28.85
#